data_ba1d6033d5103def2df1b0db363aec29
#
_entry.id   ba1d6033d5103def2df1b0db363aec29
#
_cell.length_a   1.000
_cell.length_b   1.000
_cell.length_c   1.000
_cell.angle_alpha   90.00
_cell.angle_beta   90.00
_cell.angle_gamma   90.00
#
_symmetry.space_group_name_H-M   'P 1'
#
loop_
_entity.id
_entity.type
_entity.pdbx_description
1 polymer ?
#
loop_
_entity_poly.entity_id
_entity_poly.type
_entity_poly.pdbx_seq_one_letter_code
_entity_poly.pdbx_strand_id
1 'polypeptide(L)'
;MIGYQVAQGTGHIYKDTRGRIAVTAYVDGTATDASGSVTCTVTDEGGTVILNAVTATNDGTGVYYVDLGISNTTDVNKLYAVWTGTWESVSQKLRTNHEILGFPIFTEAQARSFDVSQLTASDYSDADILNERQNITELLEQWTGVSWTSRFNRVQLAGEGDRIISPPSFHITKVLSVSVLGESIATSNFVIDENAGFIHRTDGFFEKPTAEFPLPVVIEYEYGWDYIRNGVDRIGLKLLVDRIVASNIPDRATSFNDELGNIALVTQGGGFKNPTRIPEVNQWIEENSEKVFGV
;
A
#
# COMPACT_ATOMS: atom_id res chain seq x y z
N MET A 1 30.13 -5.66 12.25
CA MET A 1 28.80 -4.99 12.41
C MET A 1 27.87 -5.74 11.48
N ILE A 2 27.03 -6.60 12.03
CA ILE A 2 26.17 -7.48 11.25
C ILE A 2 25.04 -6.61 10.69
N GLY A 3 25.06 -6.39 9.38
CA GLY A 3 24.03 -5.60 8.68
C GLY A 3 22.85 -6.50 8.32
N TYR A 4 21.75 -6.38 9.05
CA TYR A 4 20.50 -7.03 8.66
C TYR A 4 19.75 -6.16 7.65
N GLN A 5 19.56 -6.66 6.45
CA GLN A 5 18.58 -6.13 5.53
C GLN A 5 17.30 -6.96 5.67
N VAL A 6 16.22 -6.30 6.07
CA VAL A 6 14.88 -6.89 6.02
C VAL A 6 14.36 -6.65 4.61
N ALA A 7 14.21 -7.70 3.82
CA ALA A 7 13.39 -7.61 2.63
C ALA A 7 11.94 -7.41 3.10
N GLN A 8 11.34 -6.30 2.73
CA GLN A 8 9.94 -6.05 3.01
C GLN A 8 9.13 -7.13 2.31
N GLY A 9 8.49 -7.99 3.09
CA GLY A 9 7.40 -8.81 2.60
C GLY A 9 6.20 -7.89 2.39
N THR A 10 6.18 -7.18 1.29
CA THR A 10 5.15 -6.18 0.98
C THR A 10 4.00 -6.81 0.22
N GLY A 11 3.33 -7.78 0.80
CA GLY A 11 2.02 -8.16 0.30
C GLY A 11 0.98 -7.18 0.82
N HIS A 12 0.23 -6.50 -0.07
CA HIS A 12 -1.00 -5.84 0.33
C HIS A 12 -1.97 -6.89 0.88
N ILE A 13 -2.46 -6.63 2.09
CA ILE A 13 -3.53 -7.40 2.70
C ILE A 13 -4.82 -6.64 2.40
N TYR A 14 -5.89 -7.35 2.06
CA TYR A 14 -7.15 -6.69 1.77
C TYR A 14 -8.15 -6.96 2.89
N LYS A 15 -9.00 -5.96 3.12
CA LYS A 15 -10.10 -6.02 4.08
C LYS A 15 -10.95 -7.27 3.84
N ASP A 16 -11.42 -7.88 4.92
CA ASP A 16 -12.27 -9.06 4.93
C ASP A 16 -11.68 -10.29 4.20
N THR A 17 -10.34 -10.33 4.04
CA THR A 17 -9.64 -11.49 3.47
C THR A 17 -8.63 -12.08 4.46
N ARG A 18 -8.22 -13.31 4.21
CA ARG A 18 -7.04 -13.85 4.89
C ARG A 18 -5.80 -13.16 4.35
N GLY A 19 -4.90 -12.79 5.25
CA GLY A 19 -3.63 -12.16 4.90
C GLY A 19 -2.44 -13.01 5.33
N ARG A 20 -1.30 -12.77 4.74
CA ARG A 20 -0.02 -13.32 5.15
C ARG A 20 0.98 -12.20 5.33
N ILE A 21 1.66 -12.21 6.47
CA ILE A 21 2.77 -11.31 6.76
C ILE A 21 4.04 -12.16 6.73
N ALA A 22 5.05 -11.71 6.00
CA ALA A 22 6.31 -12.44 5.86
C ALA A 22 7.51 -11.54 6.11
N VAL A 23 8.65 -12.18 6.40
CA VAL A 23 9.96 -11.54 6.53
C VAL A 23 11.03 -12.47 5.95
N THR A 24 12.03 -11.87 5.29
CA THR A 24 13.27 -12.60 4.95
C THR A 24 14.39 -12.07 5.82
N ALA A 25 15.03 -12.96 6.55
CA ALA A 25 16.17 -12.64 7.40
C ALA A 25 17.47 -12.82 6.63
N TYR A 26 18.30 -11.78 6.60
CA TYR A 26 19.62 -11.80 5.97
C TYR A 26 20.71 -11.61 7.02
N VAL A 27 21.77 -12.41 6.90
CA VAL A 27 23.02 -12.25 7.64
C VAL A 27 24.11 -12.01 6.62
N ASP A 28 24.79 -10.88 6.71
CA ASP A 28 25.84 -10.45 5.75
C ASP A 28 25.41 -10.54 4.27
N GLY A 29 24.14 -10.18 4.00
CA GLY A 29 23.58 -10.20 2.65
C GLY A 29 23.09 -11.55 2.14
N THR A 30 23.18 -12.60 2.96
CA THR A 30 22.74 -13.96 2.61
C THR A 30 21.51 -14.33 3.45
N ALA A 31 20.45 -14.82 2.79
CA ALA A 31 19.27 -15.33 3.48
C ALA A 31 19.67 -16.48 4.42
N THR A 32 19.32 -16.39 5.70
CA THR A 32 19.83 -17.30 6.73
C THR A 32 18.74 -17.71 7.69
N ASP A 33 18.67 -19.01 7.98
CA ASP A 33 17.73 -19.55 8.95
C ASP A 33 18.11 -19.21 10.39
N ALA A 34 17.09 -18.99 11.23
CA ALA A 34 17.29 -18.89 12.66
C ALA A 34 17.69 -20.25 13.25
N SER A 35 18.50 -20.22 14.31
CA SER A 35 18.93 -21.44 15.04
C SER A 35 17.83 -22.05 15.94
N GLY A 36 16.61 -21.51 15.89
CA GLY A 36 15.45 -21.94 16.66
C GLY A 36 14.15 -21.36 16.11
N SER A 37 13.10 -21.47 16.89
CA SER A 37 11.80 -20.90 16.47
C SER A 37 11.84 -19.36 16.40
N VAL A 38 11.22 -18.83 15.36
CA VAL A 38 10.96 -17.41 15.22
C VAL A 38 9.54 -17.12 15.68
N THR A 39 9.35 -16.06 16.47
CA THR A 39 8.02 -15.61 16.88
C THR A 39 7.73 -14.24 16.28
N CYS A 40 6.46 -13.98 16.00
CA CYS A 40 5.98 -12.70 15.46
C CYS A 40 4.93 -12.10 16.37
N THR A 41 5.11 -10.83 16.71
CA THR A 41 4.09 -10.00 17.35
C THR A 41 3.65 -8.94 16.35
N VAL A 42 2.35 -8.80 16.13
CA VAL A 42 1.77 -7.81 15.22
C VAL A 42 0.92 -6.84 16.02
N THR A 43 1.16 -5.57 15.83
CA THR A 43 0.35 -4.49 16.40
C THR A 43 -0.21 -3.61 15.28
N ASP A 44 -1.33 -2.97 15.54
CA ASP A 44 -1.85 -1.90 14.68
C ASP A 44 -1.16 -0.55 14.95
N GLU A 45 -1.55 0.49 14.19
CA GLU A 45 -1.04 1.86 14.36
C GLU A 45 -1.37 2.44 15.75
N GLY A 46 -2.46 2.03 16.36
CA GLY A 46 -2.85 2.42 17.72
C GLY A 46 -2.07 1.71 18.82
N GLY A 47 -1.26 0.69 18.47
CA GLY A 47 -0.53 -0.15 19.42
C GLY A 47 -1.33 -1.34 19.95
N THR A 48 -2.53 -1.59 19.41
CA THR A 48 -3.34 -2.77 19.79
C THR A 48 -2.68 -4.03 19.26
N VAL A 49 -2.55 -5.04 20.11
CA VAL A 49 -1.93 -6.32 19.71
C VAL A 49 -2.93 -7.16 18.92
N ILE A 50 -2.62 -7.40 17.65
CA ILE A 50 -3.38 -8.24 16.73
C ILE A 50 -2.93 -9.72 16.84
N LEU A 51 -1.63 -9.97 16.85
CA LEU A 51 -1.04 -11.27 17.11
C LEU A 51 0.03 -11.12 18.20
N ASN A 52 0.00 -12.00 19.21
CA ASN A 52 0.94 -11.94 20.32
C ASN A 52 1.90 -13.13 20.30
N ALA A 53 3.14 -12.87 19.92
CA ALA A 53 4.25 -13.84 19.94
C ALA A 53 3.91 -15.20 19.28
N VAL A 54 3.19 -15.17 18.16
CA VAL A 54 2.83 -16.38 17.42
C VAL A 54 4.07 -16.98 16.78
N THR A 55 4.22 -18.30 16.86
CA THR A 55 5.33 -19.00 16.17
C THR A 55 5.17 -18.88 14.67
N ALA A 56 6.19 -18.34 14.01
CA ALA A 56 6.24 -18.21 12.57
C ALA A 56 6.53 -19.54 11.88
N THR A 57 5.97 -19.75 10.72
CA THR A 57 6.30 -20.88 9.83
C THR A 57 7.49 -20.51 8.98
N ASN A 58 8.47 -21.42 8.87
CA ASN A 58 9.57 -21.30 7.92
C ASN A 58 9.12 -21.80 6.55
N ASP A 59 9.25 -20.96 5.51
CA ASP A 59 8.81 -21.23 4.12
C ASP A 59 10.00 -21.35 3.16
N GLY A 60 11.22 -21.35 3.67
CA GLY A 60 12.45 -21.45 2.90
C GLY A 60 13.60 -20.78 3.64
N THR A 61 14.80 -20.86 3.11
CA THR A 61 16.00 -20.35 3.78
C THR A 61 15.82 -18.86 4.15
N GLY A 62 15.78 -18.59 5.44
CA GLY A 62 15.61 -17.26 6.01
C GLY A 62 14.21 -16.67 5.89
N VAL A 63 13.24 -17.38 5.28
CA VAL A 63 11.89 -16.87 5.03
C VAL A 63 10.93 -17.35 6.11
N TYR A 64 10.25 -16.41 6.78
CA TYR A 64 9.29 -16.70 7.83
C TYR A 64 7.98 -15.99 7.57
N TYR A 65 6.85 -16.63 7.90
CA TYR A 65 5.55 -16.01 7.79
C TYR A 65 4.61 -16.35 8.96
N VAL A 66 3.61 -15.50 9.14
CA VAL A 66 2.42 -15.76 9.96
C VAL A 66 1.17 -15.42 9.16
N ASP A 67 0.11 -16.18 9.36
CA ASP A 67 -1.17 -15.93 8.69
C ASP A 67 -2.08 -15.08 9.60
N LEU A 68 -2.75 -14.11 8.99
CA LEU A 68 -3.80 -13.31 9.60
C LEU A 68 -5.15 -13.92 9.24
N GLY A 69 -5.98 -14.17 10.26
CA GLY A 69 -7.37 -14.57 10.06
C GLY A 69 -8.21 -13.38 9.52
N ILE A 70 -9.36 -13.67 8.92
CA ILE A 70 -10.30 -12.65 8.44
C ILE A 70 -10.72 -11.68 9.57
N SER A 71 -10.86 -12.19 10.80
CA SER A 71 -11.17 -11.34 11.97
C SER A 71 -10.11 -10.29 12.29
N ASN A 72 -8.93 -10.40 11.76
CA ASN A 72 -7.82 -9.48 11.95
C ASN A 72 -7.68 -8.46 10.80
N THR A 73 -8.53 -8.57 9.78
CA THR A 73 -8.49 -7.75 8.57
C THR A 73 -9.83 -7.05 8.29
N THR A 74 -10.67 -6.89 9.32
CA THR A 74 -12.02 -6.29 9.19
C THR A 74 -12.00 -4.80 8.85
N ASP A 75 -10.91 -4.13 9.15
CA ASP A 75 -10.76 -2.70 8.95
C ASP A 75 -9.43 -2.39 8.24
N VAL A 76 -9.42 -1.33 7.43
CA VAL A 76 -8.18 -0.80 6.87
C VAL A 76 -7.29 -0.27 7.99
N ASN A 77 -6.01 -0.64 7.96
CA ASN A 77 -5.08 -0.25 9.03
C ASN A 77 -3.62 -0.41 8.59
N LYS A 78 -2.70 0.18 9.35
CA LYS A 78 -1.27 -0.12 9.27
C LYS A 78 -0.89 -1.12 10.34
N LEU A 79 -0.09 -2.10 9.97
CA LEU A 79 0.34 -3.17 10.84
C LEU A 79 1.86 -3.14 10.99
N TYR A 80 2.33 -3.30 12.20
CA TYR A 80 3.75 -3.37 12.56
C TYR A 80 4.05 -4.75 13.12
N ALA A 81 4.86 -5.52 12.39
CA ALA A 81 5.27 -6.84 12.82
C ALA A 81 6.69 -6.82 13.39
N VAL A 82 6.86 -7.40 14.56
CA VAL A 82 8.15 -7.60 15.22
C VAL A 82 8.45 -9.09 15.28
N TRP A 83 9.47 -9.50 14.55
CA TRP A 83 9.94 -10.87 14.47
C TRP A 83 11.11 -11.07 15.43
N THR A 84 11.01 -12.03 16.31
CA THR A 84 12.06 -12.33 17.31
C THR A 84 12.58 -13.74 17.07
N GLY A 85 13.88 -13.87 16.88
CA GLY A 85 14.57 -15.13 16.65
C GLY A 85 16.03 -15.04 17.02
N THR A 86 16.78 -16.12 16.83
CA THR A 86 18.22 -16.18 17.09
C THR A 86 18.94 -16.54 15.80
N TRP A 87 19.80 -15.66 15.33
CA TRP A 87 20.66 -15.87 14.17
C TRP A 87 22.12 -15.80 14.61
N GLU A 88 22.95 -16.75 14.19
CA GLU A 88 24.35 -16.85 14.59
C GLU A 88 24.57 -16.73 16.12
N SER A 89 23.71 -17.40 16.89
CA SER A 89 23.70 -17.35 18.36
C SER A 89 23.40 -16.00 18.99
N VAL A 90 22.93 -15.00 18.18
CA VAL A 90 22.52 -13.68 18.67
C VAL A 90 21.02 -13.54 18.56
N SER A 91 20.35 -13.19 19.67
CA SER A 91 18.93 -12.87 19.66
C SER A 91 18.69 -11.53 18.95
N GLN A 92 17.79 -11.52 17.98
CA GLN A 92 17.53 -10.36 17.12
C GLN A 92 16.02 -10.07 17.01
N LYS A 93 15.72 -8.81 16.71
CA LYS A 93 14.36 -8.37 16.39
C LYS A 93 14.35 -7.71 15.01
N LEU A 94 13.64 -8.32 14.08
CA LEU A 94 13.39 -7.74 12.76
C LEU A 94 12.03 -7.03 12.78
N ARG A 95 11.86 -6.00 11.96
CA ARG A 95 10.60 -5.24 11.89
C ARG A 95 10.15 -5.13 10.45
N THR A 96 8.86 -5.36 10.21
CA THR A 96 8.21 -5.14 8.92
C THR A 96 6.94 -4.35 9.12
N ASN A 97 6.60 -3.53 8.12
CA ASN A 97 5.37 -2.77 8.08
C ASN A 97 4.49 -3.34 6.98
N HIS A 98 3.21 -3.44 7.24
CA HIS A 98 2.21 -3.94 6.30
C HIS A 98 0.99 -3.02 6.34
N GLU A 99 0.14 -3.11 5.32
CA GLU A 99 -1.07 -2.31 5.25
C GLU A 99 -2.26 -3.19 4.85
N ILE A 100 -3.38 -3.02 5.55
CA ILE A 100 -4.67 -3.58 5.18
C ILE A 100 -5.38 -2.54 4.34
N LEU A 101 -5.60 -2.84 3.06
CA LEU A 101 -6.29 -2.00 2.09
C LEU A 101 -7.76 -2.39 1.95
N GLY A 102 -8.58 -1.50 1.43
CA GLY A 102 -10.02 -1.75 1.27
C GLY A 102 -10.30 -2.88 0.28
N PHE A 103 -9.79 -2.78 -0.93
CA PHE A 103 -10.00 -3.79 -1.98
C PHE A 103 -8.87 -3.74 -3.03
N PRO A 104 -8.64 -4.82 -3.78
CA PRO A 104 -7.70 -4.81 -4.89
C PRO A 104 -8.29 -4.10 -6.11
N ILE A 105 -7.48 -3.34 -6.85
CA ILE A 105 -7.93 -2.65 -8.09
C ILE A 105 -8.40 -3.64 -9.17
N PHE A 106 -7.91 -4.87 -9.15
CA PHE A 106 -8.43 -6.02 -9.92
C PHE A 106 -8.11 -7.31 -9.18
N THR A 107 -8.87 -8.35 -9.46
CA THR A 107 -8.66 -9.68 -8.89
C THR A 107 -7.76 -10.53 -9.81
N GLU A 108 -7.18 -11.60 -9.25
CA GLU A 108 -6.43 -12.58 -10.03
C GLU A 108 -7.29 -13.20 -11.15
N ALA A 109 -8.54 -13.55 -10.84
CA ALA A 109 -9.47 -14.10 -11.84
C ALA A 109 -9.72 -13.12 -13.00
N GLN A 110 -9.83 -11.82 -12.71
CA GLN A 110 -9.93 -10.79 -13.76
C GLN A 110 -8.65 -10.73 -14.60
N ALA A 111 -7.47 -10.81 -13.97
CA ALA A 111 -6.20 -10.84 -14.68
C ALA A 111 -6.11 -12.03 -15.63
N ARG A 112 -6.40 -13.23 -15.14
CA ARG A 112 -6.40 -14.47 -15.96
C ARG A 112 -7.41 -14.43 -17.11
N SER A 113 -8.55 -13.80 -16.93
CA SER A 113 -9.59 -13.68 -17.97
C SER A 113 -9.35 -12.52 -18.94
N PHE A 114 -8.53 -11.54 -18.60
CA PHE A 114 -8.28 -10.37 -19.42
C PHE A 114 -7.44 -10.69 -20.66
N ASP A 115 -6.38 -11.47 -20.48
CA ASP A 115 -5.57 -11.97 -21.59
C ASP A 115 -5.17 -13.43 -21.34
N VAL A 116 -6.05 -14.35 -21.77
CA VAL A 116 -5.91 -15.79 -21.54
C VAL A 116 -4.67 -16.35 -22.24
N SER A 117 -4.22 -15.71 -23.34
CA SER A 117 -3.10 -16.18 -24.14
C SER A 117 -1.74 -15.78 -23.56
N GLN A 118 -1.68 -14.66 -22.84
CA GLN A 118 -0.42 -14.10 -22.34
C GLN A 118 -0.21 -14.35 -20.84
N LEU A 119 -1.29 -14.43 -20.05
CA LEU A 119 -1.20 -14.62 -18.60
C LEU A 119 -1.53 -16.05 -18.19
N THR A 120 -0.84 -17.03 -18.79
CA THR A 120 -1.07 -18.43 -18.46
C THR A 120 -0.46 -18.80 -17.11
N ALA A 121 -1.06 -19.75 -16.38
CA ALA A 121 -0.56 -20.19 -15.08
C ALA A 121 0.79 -20.93 -15.19
N SER A 122 1.14 -21.44 -16.38
CA SER A 122 2.44 -22.06 -16.63
C SER A 122 3.58 -21.06 -16.74
N ASP A 123 3.29 -19.84 -17.21
CA ASP A 123 4.31 -18.83 -17.48
C ASP A 123 4.43 -17.83 -16.32
N TYR A 124 3.31 -17.55 -15.65
CA TYR A 124 3.25 -16.60 -14.55
C TYR A 124 2.45 -17.19 -13.37
N SER A 125 3.08 -17.29 -12.21
CA SER A 125 2.42 -17.74 -11.00
C SER A 125 1.40 -16.72 -10.50
N ASP A 126 0.48 -17.13 -9.64
CA ASP A 126 -0.45 -16.22 -8.97
C ASP A 126 0.30 -15.18 -8.13
N ALA A 127 1.42 -15.60 -7.53
CA ALA A 127 2.27 -14.70 -6.76
C ALA A 127 2.87 -13.58 -7.64
N ASP A 128 3.27 -13.87 -8.88
CA ASP A 128 3.80 -12.86 -9.81
C ASP A 128 2.72 -11.83 -10.16
N ILE A 129 1.48 -12.30 -10.44
CA ILE A 129 0.35 -11.42 -10.72
C ILE A 129 0.00 -10.55 -9.51
N LEU A 130 -0.01 -11.14 -8.30
CA LEU A 130 -0.34 -10.42 -7.08
C LEU A 130 0.72 -9.36 -6.72
N ASN A 131 2.00 -9.69 -6.89
CA ASN A 131 3.11 -8.76 -6.68
C ASN A 131 3.06 -7.61 -7.68
N GLU A 132 2.82 -7.92 -8.96
CA GLU A 132 2.77 -6.87 -9.98
C GLU A 132 1.52 -5.99 -9.82
N ARG A 133 0.38 -6.54 -9.39
CA ARG A 133 -0.80 -5.74 -9.03
C ARG A 133 -0.47 -4.71 -7.95
N GLN A 134 0.30 -5.09 -6.93
CA GLN A 134 0.74 -4.16 -5.89
C GLN A 134 1.56 -3.02 -6.48
N ASN A 135 2.58 -3.35 -7.28
CA ASN A 135 3.41 -2.35 -7.96
C ASN A 135 2.58 -1.39 -8.80
N ILE A 136 1.60 -1.92 -9.54
CA ILE A 136 0.70 -1.12 -10.38
C ILE A 136 -0.18 -0.21 -9.54
N THR A 137 -0.72 -0.70 -8.42
CA THR A 137 -1.52 0.12 -7.51
C THR A 137 -0.72 1.34 -7.02
N GLU A 138 0.51 1.10 -6.55
CA GLU A 138 1.41 2.16 -6.09
C GLU A 138 1.78 3.14 -7.20
N LEU A 139 2.04 2.65 -8.42
CA LEU A 139 2.35 3.50 -9.57
C LEU A 139 1.16 4.38 -9.98
N LEU A 140 -0.04 3.81 -10.04
CA LEU A 140 -1.25 4.58 -10.36
C LEU A 140 -1.48 5.68 -9.32
N GLU A 141 -1.32 5.37 -8.05
CA GLU A 141 -1.43 6.37 -6.98
C GLU A 141 -0.34 7.44 -7.07
N GLN A 142 0.90 7.05 -7.38
CA GLN A 142 1.99 8.00 -7.57
C GLN A 142 1.75 8.94 -8.77
N TRP A 143 1.21 8.43 -9.87
CA TRP A 143 0.98 9.22 -11.08
C TRP A 143 -0.25 10.12 -11.00
N THR A 144 -1.28 9.68 -10.28
CA THR A 144 -2.54 10.43 -10.17
C THR A 144 -2.64 11.29 -8.92
N GLY A 145 -1.85 11.00 -7.87
CA GLY A 145 -1.97 11.63 -6.56
C GLY A 145 -3.20 11.15 -5.77
N VAL A 146 -3.92 10.15 -6.29
CA VAL A 146 -5.19 9.66 -5.72
C VAL A 146 -5.01 8.23 -5.25
N SER A 147 -5.50 7.89 -4.06
CA SER A 147 -5.60 6.50 -3.63
C SER A 147 -6.81 5.82 -4.25
N TRP A 148 -6.56 4.75 -5.02
CA TRP A 148 -7.58 3.97 -5.75
C TRP A 148 -8.18 2.84 -4.94
N THR A 149 -7.82 2.73 -3.68
CA THR A 149 -8.36 1.81 -2.68
C THR A 149 -8.45 2.51 -1.34
N SER A 150 -9.35 2.08 -0.46
CA SER A 150 -9.40 2.66 0.89
C SER A 150 -8.13 2.34 1.66
N ARG A 151 -7.56 3.35 2.28
CA ARG A 151 -6.36 3.30 3.12
C ARG A 151 -6.59 3.95 4.46
N PHE A 152 -5.82 3.53 5.44
CA PHE A 152 -5.76 4.15 6.76
C PHE A 152 -4.63 5.18 6.83
N ASN A 153 -4.89 6.31 7.50
CA ASN A 153 -3.83 7.23 7.89
C ASN A 153 -4.04 7.75 9.31
N ARG A 154 -2.92 7.99 9.98
CA ARG A 154 -2.86 8.70 11.26
C ARG A 154 -1.91 9.85 11.12
N VAL A 155 -2.38 11.04 11.42
CA VAL A 155 -1.60 12.27 11.29
C VAL A 155 -1.68 13.09 12.56
N GLN A 156 -0.60 13.82 12.82
CA GLN A 156 -0.55 14.83 13.86
C GLN A 156 -0.43 16.20 13.19
N LEU A 157 -1.36 17.09 13.49
CA LEU A 157 -1.49 18.37 12.81
C LEU A 157 -1.50 19.52 13.82
N ALA A 158 -1.05 20.68 13.35
CA ALA A 158 -1.26 21.93 14.02
C ALA A 158 -2.68 22.44 13.69
N GLY A 159 -3.47 22.72 14.68
CA GLY A 159 -4.71 23.48 14.47
C GLY A 159 -4.41 24.96 14.26
N GLU A 160 -5.29 25.66 13.56
CA GLU A 160 -5.17 27.11 13.34
C GLU A 160 -6.11 27.92 14.23
N GLY A 161 -6.84 27.27 15.12
CA GLY A 161 -7.89 27.87 15.95
C GLY A 161 -9.22 27.96 15.21
N ASP A 162 -9.34 27.23 14.10
CA ASP A 162 -10.53 27.18 13.25
C ASP A 162 -11.31 25.88 13.44
N ARG A 163 -12.51 25.84 12.88
CA ARG A 163 -13.37 24.64 12.88
C ARG A 163 -13.03 23.65 11.78
N ILE A 164 -12.10 24.01 10.90
CA ILE A 164 -11.73 23.23 9.72
C ILE A 164 -10.27 22.82 9.84
N ILE A 165 -9.99 21.58 9.47
CA ILE A 165 -8.62 21.08 9.30
C ILE A 165 -8.51 20.29 8.01
N SER A 166 -7.37 20.42 7.33
CA SER A 166 -7.06 19.70 6.08
C SER A 166 -5.99 18.67 6.33
N PRO A 167 -6.33 17.38 6.48
CA PRO A 167 -5.35 16.32 6.43
C PRO A 167 -4.65 16.23 5.07
N PRO A 168 -3.46 15.62 5.00
CA PRO A 168 -2.68 15.58 3.76
C PRO A 168 -3.24 14.63 2.68
N SER A 169 -4.31 13.90 2.97
CA SER A 169 -4.91 12.93 2.03
C SER A 169 -6.21 13.46 1.47
N PHE A 170 -6.44 13.20 0.18
CA PHE A 170 -7.71 13.51 -0.50
C PHE A 170 -8.72 12.38 -0.33
N HIS A 171 -10.00 12.66 -0.62
CA HIS A 171 -11.10 11.68 -0.54
C HIS A 171 -11.18 10.99 0.83
N ILE A 172 -11.27 11.81 1.89
CA ILE A 172 -11.49 11.29 3.25
C ILE A 172 -12.91 10.74 3.30
N THR A 173 -13.03 9.45 3.56
CA THR A 173 -14.33 8.74 3.59
C THR A 173 -14.85 8.56 4.99
N LYS A 174 -13.96 8.49 5.98
CA LYS A 174 -14.36 8.23 7.37
C LYS A 174 -13.35 8.77 8.37
N VAL A 175 -13.81 9.41 9.43
CA VAL A 175 -13.01 9.74 10.60
C VAL A 175 -13.18 8.63 11.63
N LEU A 176 -12.07 8.02 12.04
CA LEU A 176 -12.04 6.89 12.97
C LEU A 176 -11.84 7.38 14.42
N SER A 177 -10.89 8.26 14.64
CA SER A 177 -10.65 8.88 15.93
C SER A 177 -10.09 10.28 15.76
N VAL A 178 -10.38 11.16 16.73
CA VAL A 178 -9.78 12.49 16.83
C VAL A 178 -9.45 12.76 18.28
N SER A 179 -8.26 13.25 18.54
CA SER A 179 -7.92 13.86 19.83
C SER A 179 -7.39 15.27 19.62
N VAL A 180 -7.77 16.16 20.54
CA VAL A 180 -7.31 17.56 20.57
C VAL A 180 -6.71 17.81 21.95
N LEU A 181 -5.45 18.26 22.02
CA LEU A 181 -4.67 18.42 23.25
C LEU A 181 -4.64 17.14 24.12
N GLY A 182 -4.67 15.97 23.48
CA GLY A 182 -4.69 14.67 24.16
C GLY A 182 -6.07 14.19 24.61
N GLU A 183 -7.11 15.02 24.50
CA GLU A 183 -8.50 14.63 24.82
C GLU A 183 -9.21 14.05 23.60
N SER A 184 -9.84 12.89 23.75
CA SER A 184 -10.61 12.24 22.69
C SER A 184 -11.94 12.98 22.45
N ILE A 185 -12.23 13.26 21.18
CA ILE A 185 -13.46 13.92 20.74
C ILE A 185 -14.34 12.90 20.01
N ALA A 186 -15.64 12.91 20.30
CA ALA A 186 -16.59 12.01 19.65
C ALA A 186 -16.62 12.23 18.13
N THR A 187 -16.54 11.15 17.35
CA THR A 187 -16.52 11.23 15.86
C THR A 187 -17.80 11.83 15.29
N SER A 188 -18.94 11.76 16.01
CA SER A 188 -20.20 12.42 15.63
C SER A 188 -20.12 13.96 15.57
N ASN A 189 -19.06 14.55 16.15
CA ASN A 189 -18.83 16.00 16.13
C ASN A 189 -18.06 16.47 14.89
N PHE A 190 -17.82 15.57 13.93
CA PHE A 190 -17.10 15.90 12.70
C PHE A 190 -17.98 15.67 11.48
N VAL A 191 -17.87 16.58 10.51
CA VAL A 191 -18.46 16.47 9.19
C VAL A 191 -17.32 16.48 8.17
N ILE A 192 -17.34 15.54 7.25
CA ILE A 192 -16.33 15.38 6.20
C ILE A 192 -16.86 16.08 4.94
N ASP A 193 -16.04 16.93 4.34
CA ASP A 193 -16.19 17.34 2.95
C ASP A 193 -15.31 16.43 2.09
N GLU A 194 -15.89 15.36 1.57
CA GLU A 194 -15.18 14.34 0.80
C GLU A 194 -14.49 14.89 -0.44
N ASN A 195 -15.09 15.91 -1.09
CA ASN A 195 -14.56 16.50 -2.30
C ASN A 195 -13.37 17.43 -2.04
N ALA A 196 -13.45 18.19 -0.96
CA ALA A 196 -12.40 19.14 -0.60
C ALA A 196 -11.32 18.52 0.32
N GLY A 197 -11.56 17.32 0.88
CA GLY A 197 -10.66 16.67 1.82
C GLY A 197 -10.58 17.40 3.17
N PHE A 198 -11.63 18.11 3.56
CA PHE A 198 -11.68 18.85 4.82
C PHE A 198 -12.50 18.11 5.88
N ILE A 199 -12.07 18.26 7.13
CA ILE A 199 -12.82 17.81 8.30
C ILE A 199 -13.28 19.03 9.08
N HIS A 200 -14.61 19.17 9.27
CA HIS A 200 -15.24 20.23 10.03
C HIS A 200 -15.61 19.73 11.42
N ARG A 201 -15.20 20.46 12.45
CA ARG A 201 -15.61 20.23 13.82
C ARG A 201 -16.85 21.10 14.16
N THR A 202 -17.91 20.46 14.66
CA THR A 202 -19.20 21.15 14.92
C THR A 202 -19.30 21.73 16.33
N ASP A 203 -18.61 21.12 17.31
CA ASP A 203 -18.70 21.45 18.75
C ASP A 203 -17.58 22.33 19.29
N GLY A 204 -16.57 22.67 18.48
CA GLY A 204 -15.41 23.40 18.95
C GLY A 204 -14.47 23.83 17.84
N PHE A 205 -13.20 24.01 18.20
CA PHE A 205 -12.14 24.43 17.30
C PHE A 205 -10.99 23.43 17.34
N PHE A 206 -10.17 23.40 16.28
CA PHE A 206 -8.88 22.72 16.30
C PHE A 206 -7.84 23.67 16.87
N GLU A 207 -7.39 23.38 18.07
CA GLU A 207 -6.54 24.26 18.87
C GLU A 207 -5.19 24.54 18.20
N LYS A 208 -4.68 25.75 18.44
CA LYS A 208 -3.34 26.15 17.99
C LYS A 208 -2.25 25.43 18.78
N PRO A 209 -1.05 25.28 18.17
CA PRO A 209 0.11 24.76 18.87
C PRO A 209 0.40 25.50 20.19
N THR A 210 0.77 24.72 21.19
CA THR A 210 1.28 25.24 22.47
C THR A 210 2.67 24.66 22.73
N ALA A 211 3.37 25.17 23.75
CA ALA A 211 4.68 24.62 24.11
C ALA A 211 4.60 23.15 24.57
N GLU A 212 3.49 22.75 25.18
CA GLU A 212 3.23 21.39 25.63
C GLU A 212 2.73 20.48 24.50
N PHE A 213 1.93 21.05 23.59
CA PHE A 213 1.36 20.34 22.42
C PHE A 213 1.73 21.06 21.12
N PRO A 214 2.90 20.80 20.55
CA PRO A 214 3.33 21.44 19.30
C PRO A 214 2.47 20.99 18.09
N LEU A 215 1.88 19.80 18.14
CA LEU A 215 0.90 19.27 17.20
C LEU A 215 -0.32 18.77 17.96
N PRO A 216 -1.24 19.67 18.33
CA PRO A 216 -2.31 19.38 19.30
C PRO A 216 -3.40 18.46 18.78
N VAL A 217 -3.48 18.25 17.45
CA VAL A 217 -4.55 17.48 16.81
C VAL A 217 -3.99 16.17 16.27
N VAL A 218 -4.53 15.05 16.72
CA VAL A 218 -4.26 13.72 16.17
C VAL A 218 -5.54 13.20 15.53
N ILE A 219 -5.47 12.81 14.26
CA ILE A 219 -6.61 12.30 13.50
C ILE A 219 -6.24 10.95 12.90
N GLU A 220 -7.10 9.96 13.11
CA GLU A 220 -7.11 8.68 12.40
C GLU A 220 -8.30 8.67 11.47
N TYR A 221 -8.06 8.34 10.21
CA TYR A 221 -9.09 8.41 9.17
C TYR A 221 -8.84 7.42 8.04
N GLU A 222 -9.91 7.06 7.36
CA GLU A 222 -9.88 6.34 6.09
C GLU A 222 -9.97 7.33 4.93
N TYR A 223 -9.19 7.09 3.87
CA TYR A 223 -9.17 7.90 2.66
C TYR A 223 -9.01 7.04 1.41
N GLY A 224 -9.21 7.61 0.24
CA GLY A 224 -9.24 6.89 -1.02
C GLY A 224 -10.63 6.35 -1.35
N TRP A 225 -10.73 5.64 -2.45
CA TRP A 225 -12.02 5.11 -2.91
C TRP A 225 -12.35 3.79 -2.21
N ASP A 226 -13.60 3.58 -1.86
CA ASP A 226 -14.13 2.36 -1.27
C ASP A 226 -14.79 1.41 -2.31
N TYR A 227 -14.71 1.77 -3.59
CA TYR A 227 -15.19 0.97 -4.72
C TYR A 227 -14.37 1.26 -5.99
N ILE A 228 -14.37 0.29 -6.94
CA ILE A 228 -13.71 0.44 -8.23
C ILE A 228 -14.38 1.56 -9.03
N ARG A 229 -13.61 2.55 -9.41
CA ARG A 229 -14.08 3.75 -10.08
C ARG A 229 -13.29 4.04 -11.35
N ASN A 230 -13.94 4.74 -12.29
CA ASN A 230 -13.33 5.29 -13.52
C ASN A 230 -12.55 4.24 -14.36
N GLY A 231 -12.87 2.96 -14.23
CA GLY A 231 -12.22 1.91 -15.00
C GLY A 231 -10.76 1.65 -14.59
N VAL A 232 -10.38 1.96 -13.34
CA VAL A 232 -9.04 1.72 -12.81
C VAL A 232 -8.63 0.24 -12.91
N ASP A 233 -9.58 -0.68 -12.78
CA ASP A 233 -9.40 -2.12 -12.98
C ASP A 233 -8.89 -2.44 -14.40
N ARG A 234 -9.53 -1.87 -15.40
CA ARG A 234 -9.13 -2.07 -16.82
C ARG A 234 -7.75 -1.47 -17.10
N ILE A 235 -7.46 -0.29 -16.55
CA ILE A 235 -6.16 0.36 -16.67
C ILE A 235 -5.08 -0.45 -15.98
N GLY A 236 -5.36 -0.94 -14.77
CA GLY A 236 -4.47 -1.83 -14.03
C GLY A 236 -4.17 -3.13 -14.79
N LEU A 237 -5.20 -3.75 -15.38
CA LEU A 237 -5.04 -4.96 -16.19
C LEU A 237 -4.20 -4.73 -17.45
N LYS A 238 -4.36 -3.59 -18.13
CA LYS A 238 -3.51 -3.22 -19.29
C LYS A 238 -2.06 -3.05 -18.87
N LEU A 239 -1.82 -2.37 -17.74
CA LEU A 239 -0.47 -2.23 -17.19
C LEU A 239 0.13 -3.57 -16.78
N LEU A 240 -0.68 -4.48 -16.21
CA LEU A 240 -0.23 -5.81 -15.83
C LEU A 240 0.32 -6.57 -17.05
N VAL A 241 -0.45 -6.65 -18.11
CA VAL A 241 -0.02 -7.33 -19.36
C VAL A 241 1.23 -6.67 -19.92
N ASP A 242 1.25 -5.34 -20.00
CA ASP A 242 2.39 -4.59 -20.52
C ASP A 242 3.67 -4.85 -19.72
N ARG A 243 3.60 -4.88 -18.42
CA ARG A 243 4.76 -5.03 -17.54
C ARG A 243 5.26 -6.47 -17.44
N ILE A 244 4.36 -7.44 -17.33
CA ILE A 244 4.71 -8.87 -17.25
C ILE A 244 5.28 -9.34 -18.58
N VAL A 245 4.63 -9.02 -19.71
CA VAL A 245 5.10 -9.44 -21.04
C VAL A 245 6.35 -8.67 -21.45
N ALA A 246 6.42 -7.37 -21.15
CA ALA A 246 7.58 -6.55 -21.50
C ALA A 246 8.86 -6.96 -20.74
N SER A 247 8.74 -7.64 -19.60
CA SER A 247 9.92 -8.15 -18.87
C SER A 247 10.76 -9.12 -19.71
N ASN A 248 10.17 -9.70 -20.76
CA ASN A 248 10.85 -10.57 -21.73
C ASN A 248 11.52 -9.82 -22.88
N ILE A 249 11.31 -8.50 -22.98
CA ILE A 249 11.94 -7.66 -24.02
C ILE A 249 13.06 -6.86 -23.35
N PRO A 250 14.30 -6.85 -23.90
CA PRO A 250 15.38 -6.06 -23.32
C PRO A 250 15.01 -4.58 -23.21
N ASP A 251 15.26 -3.94 -22.06
CA ASP A 251 14.92 -2.55 -21.73
C ASP A 251 15.40 -1.50 -22.75
N ARG A 252 16.37 -1.87 -23.58
CA ARG A 252 16.95 -1.00 -24.63
C ARG A 252 16.53 -1.36 -26.05
N ALA A 253 15.61 -2.33 -26.20
CA ALA A 253 15.13 -2.67 -27.54
C ALA A 253 14.28 -1.51 -28.09
N THR A 254 14.67 -0.99 -29.25
CA THR A 254 13.89 0.02 -30.00
C THR A 254 12.97 -0.62 -31.04
N SER A 255 13.16 -1.90 -31.31
CA SER A 255 12.34 -2.68 -32.21
C SER A 255 12.39 -4.16 -31.83
N PHE A 256 11.33 -4.88 -32.12
CA PHE A 256 11.20 -6.32 -31.92
C PHE A 256 10.82 -6.96 -33.27
N ASN A 257 11.54 -8.01 -33.64
CA ASN A 257 11.23 -8.80 -34.82
C ASN A 257 10.46 -10.04 -34.38
N ASP A 258 9.23 -10.15 -34.79
CA ASP A 258 8.42 -11.36 -34.67
C ASP A 258 8.19 -11.97 -36.05
N GLU A 259 7.71 -13.22 -36.10
CA GLU A 259 7.35 -13.93 -37.36
C GLU A 259 6.34 -13.14 -38.22
N LEU A 260 5.62 -12.19 -37.64
CA LEU A 260 4.65 -11.30 -38.29
C LEU A 260 5.23 -9.96 -38.76
N GLY A 261 6.50 -9.65 -38.49
CA GLY A 261 7.14 -8.43 -38.99
C GLY A 261 7.90 -7.64 -37.92
N ASN A 262 8.37 -6.47 -38.31
CA ASN A 262 9.11 -5.54 -37.47
C ASN A 262 8.13 -4.65 -36.66
N ILE A 263 8.08 -4.79 -35.35
CA ILE A 263 7.30 -3.92 -34.48
C ILE A 263 8.26 -2.90 -33.89
N ALA A 264 8.08 -1.61 -34.23
CA ALA A 264 8.81 -0.53 -33.58
C ALA A 264 8.25 -0.33 -32.17
N LEU A 265 9.10 -0.45 -31.16
CA LEU A 265 8.72 -0.12 -29.80
C LEU A 265 8.70 1.39 -29.66
N VAL A 266 7.60 1.94 -29.19
CA VAL A 266 7.54 3.36 -28.84
C VAL A 266 8.45 3.57 -27.63
N THR A 267 9.60 4.18 -27.86
CA THR A 267 10.47 4.60 -26.77
C THR A 267 9.72 5.56 -25.86
N GLN A 268 9.71 5.29 -24.58
CA GLN A 268 9.13 6.17 -23.59
C GLN A 268 9.65 7.60 -23.80
N GLY A 269 8.76 8.50 -24.16
CA GLY A 269 9.02 9.93 -24.05
C GLY A 269 9.09 10.24 -22.55
N GLY A 270 10.30 10.25 -21.99
CA GLY A 270 10.54 10.49 -20.57
C GLY A 270 10.08 11.89 -20.17
N GLY A 271 8.86 11.99 -19.72
CA GLY A 271 8.30 13.18 -19.12
C GLY A 271 7.12 12.81 -18.24
N PHE A 272 6.89 13.59 -17.18
CA PHE A 272 5.77 13.41 -16.25
C PHE A 272 4.38 13.29 -16.91
N LYS A 273 4.24 13.72 -18.17
CA LYS A 273 2.97 13.68 -18.91
C LYS A 273 2.64 12.34 -19.55
N ASN A 274 3.64 11.49 -19.82
CA ASN A 274 3.45 10.19 -20.48
C ASN A 274 4.29 9.12 -19.77
N PRO A 275 3.88 8.68 -18.57
CA PRO A 275 4.69 7.75 -17.78
C PRO A 275 4.72 6.33 -18.35
N THR A 276 3.80 6.01 -19.29
CA THR A 276 3.70 4.68 -19.89
C THR A 276 3.81 4.74 -21.41
N ARG A 277 4.05 3.59 -22.05
CA ARG A 277 4.00 3.45 -23.51
C ARG A 277 2.58 3.22 -24.05
N ILE A 278 1.57 3.13 -23.20
CA ILE A 278 0.19 2.87 -23.57
C ILE A 278 -0.58 4.22 -23.59
N PRO A 279 -0.95 4.74 -24.79
CA PRO A 279 -1.61 6.05 -24.91
C PRO A 279 -2.91 6.16 -24.07
N GLU A 280 -3.71 5.10 -24.04
CA GLU A 280 -4.96 5.07 -23.27
C GLU A 280 -4.72 5.20 -21.75
N VAL A 281 -3.64 4.58 -21.25
CA VAL A 281 -3.25 4.70 -19.84
C VAL A 281 -2.80 6.13 -19.53
N ASN A 282 -1.99 6.73 -20.40
CA ASN A 282 -1.54 8.11 -20.22
C ASN A 282 -2.70 9.10 -20.25
N GLN A 283 -3.65 8.94 -21.17
CA GLN A 283 -4.87 9.75 -21.21
C GLN A 283 -5.69 9.59 -19.92
N TRP A 284 -5.88 8.36 -19.47
CA TRP A 284 -6.61 8.08 -18.24
C TRP A 284 -5.93 8.72 -17.01
N ILE A 285 -4.58 8.66 -16.93
CA ILE A 285 -3.82 9.32 -15.87
C ILE A 285 -4.06 10.83 -15.90
N GLU A 286 -4.00 11.48 -17.08
CA GLU A 286 -4.23 12.91 -17.21
C GLU A 286 -5.65 13.32 -16.78
N GLU A 287 -6.66 12.51 -17.10
CA GLU A 287 -8.06 12.74 -16.76
C GLU A 287 -8.35 12.55 -15.26
N ASN A 288 -7.60 11.65 -14.60
CA ASN A 288 -7.83 11.24 -13.20
C ASN A 288 -6.75 11.74 -12.23
N SER A 289 -5.76 12.51 -12.69
CA SER A 289 -4.78 13.13 -11.82
C SER A 289 -5.43 14.28 -11.05
N GLU A 290 -5.23 14.31 -9.75
CA GLU A 290 -5.59 15.48 -8.96
C GLU A 290 -4.76 16.65 -9.43
N LYS A 291 -5.44 17.67 -9.91
CA LYS A 291 -4.80 18.95 -10.18
C LYS A 291 -4.51 19.56 -8.82
N VAL A 292 -3.28 19.40 -8.36
CA VAL A 292 -2.77 20.20 -7.25
C VAL A 292 -2.91 21.65 -7.71
N PHE A 293 -3.98 22.31 -7.28
CA PHE A 293 -4.11 23.75 -7.45
C PHE A 293 -2.97 24.34 -6.64
N GLY A 294 -1.95 24.80 -7.36
CA GLY A 294 -0.83 25.47 -6.75
C GLY A 294 -1.32 26.63 -5.88
N VAL A 295 -0.83 26.62 -4.66
CA VAL A 295 -0.88 27.77 -3.75
C VAL A 295 -0.03 28.88 -4.31
#